data_334491f8791a5c62a66a111d31229c0d
#
_entry.id   334491f8791a5c62a66a111d31229c0d
#
_cell.length_a   1.000
_cell.length_b   1.000
_cell.length_c   1.000
_cell.angle_alpha   90.00
_cell.angle_beta   90.00
_cell.angle_gamma   90.00
#
_symmetry.space_group_name_H-M   'P 1'
#
loop_
_entity.id
_entity.type
_entity.pdbx_description
1 polymer ?
#
loop_
_entity_poly.entity_id
_entity_poly.type
_entity_poly.pdbx_seq_one_letter_code
_entity_poly.pdbx_strand_id
1 'polypeptide(L)'
;MTVLLGVAHGSRDEAAQEVVRTLLDAAGERLGVLALPAYIDNASPSIALALEGLAIAGHDDVVVLPLLLNAAGHSKTDVAGSVQRARLDHPQLRLHYGRPFGAHPSVVTVLEQRLVEAGAADRPVVLVAGGSLDPDANATVAATARLLWEGRAHPTVDVAFVSATGPTVEEALLRAPDAVVSLLFLGPGYLPNKATTAAGDRIVSAPLGAAPELVDLIVERYREALGNDVRMNCDACL
;
A
#
# COMPACT_ATOMS: atom_id res chain seq x y z
N MET A 1 4.35 -2.04 -26.28
CA MET A 1 3.76 -0.98 -25.41
C MET A 1 3.83 -1.49 -23.99
N THR A 2 4.47 -0.77 -23.08
CA THR A 2 4.68 -1.21 -21.70
C THR A 2 3.36 -1.27 -20.92
N VAL A 3 3.13 -2.34 -20.19
CA VAL A 3 1.93 -2.53 -19.34
C VAL A 3 2.28 -2.20 -17.89
N LEU A 4 1.36 -1.60 -17.15
CA LEU A 4 1.44 -1.45 -15.70
C LEU A 4 0.67 -2.60 -15.03
N LEU A 5 1.35 -3.46 -14.30
CA LEU A 5 0.75 -4.47 -13.44
C LEU A 5 0.85 -4.02 -11.98
N GLY A 6 -0.25 -3.51 -11.43
CA GLY A 6 -0.33 -3.10 -10.03
C GLY A 6 -0.62 -4.29 -9.12
N VAL A 7 0.28 -4.57 -8.18
CA VAL A 7 0.16 -5.70 -7.27
C VAL A 7 -0.29 -5.23 -5.89
N ALA A 8 -1.52 -5.60 -5.51
CA ALA A 8 -2.05 -5.36 -4.18
C ALA A 8 -2.00 -6.63 -3.31
N HIS A 9 -2.17 -6.47 -2.00
CA HIS A 9 -2.25 -7.64 -1.11
C HIS A 9 -3.41 -8.56 -1.49
N GLY A 10 -4.55 -7.96 -1.83
CA GLY A 10 -5.80 -8.64 -2.09
C GLY A 10 -6.73 -8.62 -0.88
N SER A 11 -8.01 -8.73 -1.16
CA SER A 11 -9.09 -8.75 -0.18
C SER A 11 -10.27 -9.52 -0.73
N ARG A 12 -11.04 -10.18 0.16
CA ARG A 12 -12.35 -10.75 -0.19
C ARG A 12 -13.44 -9.67 -0.28
N ASP A 13 -13.15 -8.47 0.20
CA ASP A 13 -14.04 -7.31 0.11
C ASP A 13 -13.91 -6.69 -1.28
N GLU A 14 -15.00 -6.73 -2.05
CA GLU A 14 -15.07 -6.18 -3.40
C GLU A 14 -14.78 -4.67 -3.44
N ALA A 15 -15.20 -3.93 -2.42
CA ALA A 15 -14.94 -2.50 -2.33
C ALA A 15 -13.43 -2.20 -2.20
N ALA A 16 -12.66 -3.07 -1.55
CA ALA A 16 -11.20 -2.94 -1.51
C ALA A 16 -10.56 -3.21 -2.88
N GLN A 17 -11.09 -4.19 -3.63
CA GLN A 17 -10.62 -4.47 -4.99
C GLN A 17 -10.96 -3.32 -5.93
N GLU A 18 -12.14 -2.70 -5.76
CA GLU A 18 -12.55 -1.53 -6.56
C GLU A 18 -11.62 -0.33 -6.35
N VAL A 19 -11.14 -0.08 -5.13
CA VAL A 19 -10.13 0.95 -4.88
C VAL A 19 -8.87 0.71 -5.72
N VAL A 20 -8.41 -0.54 -5.79
CA VAL A 20 -7.23 -0.91 -6.60
C VAL A 20 -7.49 -0.70 -8.09
N ARG A 21 -8.65 -1.14 -8.60
CA ARG A 21 -9.03 -0.92 -10.00
C ARG A 21 -9.08 0.56 -10.35
N THR A 22 -9.78 1.36 -9.53
CA THR A 22 -9.90 2.81 -9.74
C THR A 22 -8.54 3.52 -9.79
N LEU A 23 -7.62 3.17 -8.88
CA LEU A 23 -6.26 3.71 -8.88
C LEU A 23 -5.51 3.36 -10.17
N LEU A 24 -5.62 2.10 -10.61
CA LEU A 24 -4.91 1.63 -11.81
C LEU A 24 -5.51 2.20 -13.09
N ASP A 25 -6.83 2.28 -13.21
CA ASP A 25 -7.50 2.90 -14.35
C ASP A 25 -7.06 4.36 -14.50
N ALA A 26 -7.11 5.14 -13.43
CA ALA A 26 -6.66 6.52 -13.44
C ALA A 26 -5.16 6.67 -13.75
N ALA A 27 -4.31 5.78 -13.23
CA ALA A 27 -2.88 5.80 -13.54
C ALA A 27 -2.62 5.38 -14.98
N GLY A 28 -3.33 4.38 -15.50
CA GLY A 28 -3.27 3.93 -16.88
C GLY A 28 -3.66 5.02 -17.87
N GLU A 29 -4.74 5.75 -17.58
CA GLU A 29 -5.17 6.92 -18.38
C GLU A 29 -4.08 7.99 -18.43
N ARG A 30 -3.50 8.36 -17.26
CA ARG A 30 -2.43 9.39 -17.20
C ARG A 30 -1.14 8.98 -17.91
N LEU A 31 -0.82 7.68 -17.90
CA LEU A 31 0.37 7.14 -18.54
C LEU A 31 0.16 6.80 -20.02
N GLY A 32 -1.08 6.67 -20.46
CA GLY A 32 -1.43 6.17 -21.79
C GLY A 32 -1.06 4.70 -21.98
N VAL A 33 -1.16 3.87 -20.92
CA VAL A 33 -0.81 2.45 -20.94
C VAL A 33 -1.95 1.58 -20.43
N LEU A 34 -1.94 0.31 -20.79
CA LEU A 34 -2.79 -0.70 -20.15
C LEU A 34 -2.31 -0.87 -18.70
N ALA A 35 -3.24 -0.73 -17.74
CA ALA A 35 -3.00 -0.97 -16.33
C ALA A 35 -3.94 -2.06 -15.81
N LEU A 36 -3.39 -3.06 -15.14
CA LEU A 36 -4.13 -4.23 -14.67
C LEU A 36 -3.80 -4.53 -13.21
N PRO A 37 -4.77 -5.01 -12.41
CA PRO A 37 -4.51 -5.49 -11.06
C PRO A 37 -3.98 -6.92 -11.05
N ALA A 38 -3.14 -7.23 -10.05
CA ALA A 38 -2.84 -8.58 -9.60
C ALA A 38 -2.79 -8.61 -8.07
N TYR A 39 -2.96 -9.78 -7.49
CA TYR A 39 -3.08 -9.91 -6.05
C TYR A 39 -2.13 -10.99 -5.50
N ILE A 40 -1.63 -10.74 -4.30
CA ILE A 40 -0.79 -11.70 -3.57
C ILE A 40 -1.66 -12.82 -3.04
N ASP A 41 -2.82 -12.47 -2.44
CA ASP A 41 -3.73 -13.41 -1.78
C ASP A 41 -5.19 -12.90 -1.84
N ASN A 42 -6.16 -13.74 -1.49
CA ASN A 42 -7.57 -13.39 -1.26
C ASN A 42 -8.33 -12.73 -2.44
N ALA A 43 -7.74 -12.62 -3.62
CA ALA A 43 -8.39 -12.08 -4.83
C ALA A 43 -7.72 -12.64 -6.10
N SER A 44 -8.31 -12.37 -7.26
CA SER A 44 -7.85 -12.85 -8.57
C SER A 44 -7.78 -11.69 -9.57
N PRO A 45 -6.82 -11.75 -10.53
CA PRO A 45 -5.85 -12.82 -10.77
C PRO A 45 -4.67 -12.76 -9.77
N SER A 46 -4.01 -13.92 -9.55
CA SER A 46 -2.70 -13.94 -8.92
C SER A 46 -1.64 -13.31 -9.82
N ILE A 47 -0.48 -12.95 -9.25
CA ILE A 47 0.63 -12.34 -10.01
C ILE A 47 1.06 -13.27 -11.17
N ALA A 48 1.18 -14.57 -10.90
CA ALA A 48 1.57 -15.55 -11.91
C ALA A 48 0.56 -15.61 -13.06
N LEU A 49 -0.74 -15.71 -12.76
CA LEU A 49 -1.81 -15.74 -13.76
C LEU A 49 -1.87 -14.45 -14.59
N ALA A 50 -1.65 -13.30 -13.97
CA ALA A 50 -1.64 -12.02 -14.66
C ALA A 50 -0.46 -11.92 -15.64
N LEU A 51 0.75 -12.31 -15.22
CA LEU A 51 1.94 -12.29 -16.08
C LEU A 51 1.84 -13.32 -17.22
N GLU A 52 1.32 -14.53 -16.95
CA GLU A 52 1.04 -15.53 -17.98
C GLU A 52 0.03 -14.99 -19.01
N GLY A 53 -1.07 -14.38 -18.55
CA GLY A 53 -2.08 -13.78 -19.43
C GLY A 53 -1.50 -12.69 -20.31
N LEU A 54 -0.63 -11.83 -19.78
CA LEU A 54 0.06 -10.80 -20.55
C LEU A 54 1.01 -11.40 -21.60
N ALA A 55 1.76 -12.45 -21.25
CA ALA A 55 2.62 -13.15 -22.19
C ALA A 55 1.83 -13.79 -23.35
N ILE A 56 0.70 -14.44 -23.05
CA ILE A 56 -0.20 -15.05 -24.04
C ILE A 56 -0.82 -13.97 -24.94
N ALA A 57 -1.15 -12.79 -24.39
CA ALA A 57 -1.69 -11.67 -25.15
C ALA A 57 -0.64 -10.95 -26.03
N GLY A 58 0.63 -11.40 -25.97
CA GLY A 58 1.71 -10.85 -26.81
C GLY A 58 2.35 -9.58 -26.26
N HIS A 59 2.13 -9.26 -24.97
CA HIS A 59 2.89 -8.20 -24.32
C HIS A 59 4.28 -8.71 -23.96
N ASP A 60 5.27 -7.84 -24.12
CA ASP A 60 6.70 -8.17 -23.89
C ASP A 60 7.40 -7.25 -22.89
N ASP A 61 6.73 -6.20 -22.40
CA ASP A 61 7.30 -5.19 -21.53
C ASP A 61 6.30 -4.80 -20.42
N VAL A 62 6.63 -5.10 -19.16
CA VAL A 62 5.70 -4.96 -18.04
C VAL A 62 6.40 -4.33 -16.83
N VAL A 63 5.83 -3.28 -16.28
CA VAL A 63 6.19 -2.75 -14.96
C VAL A 63 5.33 -3.43 -13.92
N VAL A 64 5.93 -4.19 -13.01
CA VAL A 64 5.28 -4.79 -11.85
C VAL A 64 5.46 -3.86 -10.66
N LEU A 65 4.37 -3.23 -10.22
CA LEU A 65 4.39 -2.22 -9.17
C LEU A 65 3.61 -2.67 -7.93
N PRO A 66 4.28 -2.89 -6.78
CA PRO A 66 3.59 -3.20 -5.53
C PRO A 66 2.81 -1.99 -5.00
N LEU A 67 1.49 -2.09 -4.90
CA LEU A 67 0.60 -1.09 -4.30
C LEU A 67 0.49 -1.36 -2.78
N LEU A 68 1.63 -1.38 -2.10
CA LEU A 68 1.75 -1.77 -0.70
C LEU A 68 2.24 -0.59 0.14
N LEU A 69 1.53 -0.30 1.21
CA LEU A 69 1.86 0.78 2.16
C LEU A 69 3.07 0.42 3.03
N ASN A 70 3.25 -0.86 3.30
CA ASN A 70 4.42 -1.42 3.94
C ASN A 70 4.78 -2.75 3.27
N ALA A 71 6.05 -2.98 3.01
CA ALA A 71 6.52 -4.23 2.45
C ALA A 71 6.83 -5.20 3.61
N ALA A 72 5.88 -6.07 3.94
CA ALA A 72 6.10 -7.18 4.88
C ALA A 72 6.88 -8.32 4.21
N GLY A 73 7.55 -9.17 5.02
CA GLY A 73 8.42 -10.25 4.54
C GLY A 73 7.78 -11.15 3.47
N HIS A 74 6.52 -11.57 3.67
CA HIS A 74 5.79 -12.35 2.67
C HIS A 74 5.59 -11.58 1.35
N SER A 75 5.21 -10.30 1.41
CA SER A 75 5.00 -9.53 0.19
C SER A 75 6.31 -9.23 -0.56
N LYS A 76 7.44 -9.05 0.17
CA LYS A 76 8.76 -8.91 -0.45
C LYS A 76 9.16 -10.18 -1.19
N THR A 77 9.00 -11.35 -0.56
CA THR A 77 9.37 -12.65 -1.14
C THR A 77 8.38 -13.12 -2.20
N ASP A 78 7.08 -12.94 -1.99
CA ASP A 78 6.04 -13.47 -2.87
C ASP A 78 5.98 -12.68 -4.19
N VAL A 79 6.06 -11.34 -4.14
CA VAL A 79 6.07 -10.53 -5.37
C VAL A 79 7.38 -10.73 -6.13
N ALA A 80 8.53 -10.59 -5.46
CA ALA A 80 9.84 -10.78 -6.09
C ALA A 80 10.01 -12.22 -6.61
N GLY A 81 9.58 -13.23 -5.83
CA GLY A 81 9.62 -14.63 -6.24
C GLY A 81 8.72 -14.92 -7.45
N SER A 82 7.53 -14.33 -7.50
CA SER A 82 6.63 -14.45 -8.66
C SER A 82 7.21 -13.80 -9.90
N VAL A 83 7.82 -12.63 -9.78
CA VAL A 83 8.52 -11.95 -10.88
C VAL A 83 9.71 -12.77 -11.36
N GLN A 84 10.52 -13.32 -10.44
CA GLN A 84 11.66 -14.14 -10.82
C GLN A 84 11.23 -15.44 -11.53
N ARG A 85 10.16 -16.07 -11.06
CA ARG A 85 9.61 -17.26 -11.72
C ARG A 85 9.08 -16.94 -13.11
N ALA A 86 8.32 -15.84 -13.25
CA ALA A 86 7.80 -15.41 -14.54
C ALA A 86 8.91 -15.09 -15.54
N ARG A 87 10.05 -14.57 -15.12
CA ARG A 87 11.25 -14.38 -15.99
C ARG A 87 11.80 -15.70 -16.55
N LEU A 88 11.70 -16.79 -15.77
CA LEU A 88 12.14 -18.11 -16.21
C LEU A 88 11.11 -18.77 -17.15
N ASP A 89 9.82 -18.65 -16.81
CA ASP A 89 8.73 -19.29 -17.56
C ASP A 89 8.42 -18.54 -18.85
N HIS A 90 8.61 -17.22 -18.86
CA HIS A 90 8.31 -16.33 -19.98
C HIS A 90 9.51 -15.41 -20.31
N PRO A 91 10.61 -15.96 -20.86
CA PRO A 91 11.85 -15.19 -21.10
C PRO A 91 11.69 -14.03 -22.09
N GLN A 92 10.60 -13.99 -22.86
CA GLN A 92 10.24 -12.88 -23.73
C GLN A 92 9.71 -11.66 -22.95
N LEU A 93 9.23 -11.82 -21.71
CA LEU A 93 8.77 -10.72 -20.87
C LEU A 93 9.95 -9.96 -20.27
N ARG A 94 10.05 -8.69 -20.58
CA ARG A 94 10.92 -7.74 -19.88
C ARG A 94 10.16 -7.20 -18.69
N LEU A 95 10.55 -7.63 -17.49
CA LEU A 95 9.89 -7.26 -16.24
C LEU A 95 10.71 -6.21 -15.49
N HIS A 96 10.12 -5.02 -15.32
CA HIS A 96 10.63 -3.96 -14.46
C HIS A 96 9.92 -4.04 -13.11
N TYR A 97 10.67 -4.09 -12.03
CA TYR A 97 10.09 -4.18 -10.69
C TYR A 97 10.19 -2.83 -9.98
N GLY A 98 9.04 -2.25 -9.65
CA GLY A 98 8.95 -0.95 -8.99
C GLY A 98 8.97 -1.03 -7.46
N ARG A 99 9.28 0.09 -6.81
CA ARG A 99 9.23 0.22 -5.36
C ARG A 99 7.78 0.28 -4.86
N PRO A 100 7.46 -0.23 -3.67
CA PRO A 100 6.15 -0.06 -3.03
C PRO A 100 5.89 1.42 -2.68
N PHE A 101 4.68 1.75 -2.27
CA PHE A 101 4.34 3.09 -1.77
C PHE A 101 5.22 3.48 -0.59
N GLY A 102 5.27 2.64 0.43
CA GLY A 102 6.08 2.88 1.62
C GLY A 102 5.69 4.14 2.39
N ALA A 103 6.61 4.65 3.20
CA ALA A 103 6.48 5.96 3.84
C ALA A 103 6.77 7.06 2.81
N HIS A 104 5.71 7.66 2.27
CA HIS A 104 5.81 8.67 1.21
C HIS A 104 4.97 9.91 1.53
N PRO A 105 5.42 11.13 1.17
CA PRO A 105 4.65 12.36 1.40
C PRO A 105 3.22 12.30 0.84
N SER A 106 3.00 11.72 -0.35
CA SER A 106 1.67 11.53 -0.92
C SER A 106 0.76 10.69 -0.03
N VAL A 107 1.28 9.63 0.61
CA VAL A 107 0.52 8.82 1.58
C VAL A 107 0.13 9.67 2.78
N VAL A 108 1.06 10.49 3.28
CA VAL A 108 0.81 11.38 4.43
C VAL A 108 -0.24 12.44 4.07
N THR A 109 -0.17 13.04 2.88
CA THR A 109 -1.19 14.01 2.42
C THR A 109 -2.59 13.39 2.43
N VAL A 110 -2.73 12.14 1.97
CA VAL A 110 -4.03 11.46 2.00
C VAL A 110 -4.47 11.16 3.44
N LEU A 111 -3.58 10.74 4.34
CA LEU A 111 -3.91 10.54 5.75
C LEU A 111 -4.44 11.82 6.40
N GLU A 112 -3.78 12.97 6.15
CA GLU A 112 -4.23 14.29 6.61
C GLU A 112 -5.62 14.64 6.08
N GLN A 113 -5.87 14.42 4.79
CA GLN A 113 -7.18 14.65 4.19
C GLN A 113 -8.26 13.81 4.87
N ARG A 114 -7.99 12.52 5.12
CA ARG A 114 -8.93 11.62 5.80
C ARG A 114 -9.20 12.03 7.25
N LEU A 115 -8.19 12.54 7.94
CA LEU A 115 -8.35 13.09 9.31
C LEU A 115 -9.19 14.38 9.29
N VAL A 116 -8.97 15.29 8.36
CA VAL A 116 -9.78 16.50 8.19
C VAL A 116 -11.23 16.15 7.86
N GLU A 117 -11.47 15.23 6.93
CA GLU A 117 -12.82 14.75 6.57
C GLU A 117 -13.55 14.11 7.76
N ALA A 118 -12.82 13.47 8.66
CA ALA A 118 -13.37 12.90 9.90
C ALA A 118 -13.58 13.94 11.02
N GLY A 119 -13.26 15.23 10.79
CA GLY A 119 -13.34 16.28 11.82
C GLY A 119 -12.27 16.14 12.91
N ALA A 120 -11.13 15.59 12.59
CA ALA A 120 -10.06 15.23 13.51
C ALA A 120 -8.78 16.09 13.36
N ALA A 121 -8.88 17.26 12.74
CA ALA A 121 -7.77 18.21 12.66
C ALA A 121 -7.27 18.61 14.06
N ASP A 122 -5.96 18.88 14.20
CA ASP A 122 -5.31 19.36 15.41
C ASP A 122 -5.46 18.45 16.65
N ARG A 123 -5.76 17.18 16.46
CA ARG A 123 -5.91 16.21 17.56
C ARG A 123 -4.72 15.25 17.65
N PRO A 124 -4.44 14.68 18.84
CA PRO A 124 -3.55 13.52 18.95
C PRO A 124 -4.04 12.38 18.05
N VAL A 125 -3.13 11.68 17.37
CA VAL A 125 -3.43 10.62 16.41
C VAL A 125 -2.81 9.31 16.85
N VAL A 126 -3.56 8.21 16.74
CA VAL A 126 -3.03 6.85 16.70
C VAL A 126 -3.13 6.36 15.27
N LEU A 127 -1.99 6.24 14.58
CA LEU A 127 -1.91 5.67 13.24
C LEU A 127 -1.95 4.15 13.35
N VAL A 128 -2.98 3.53 12.74
CA VAL A 128 -3.23 2.10 12.85
C VAL A 128 -2.94 1.39 11.53
N ALA A 129 -2.10 0.36 11.59
CA ALA A 129 -1.78 -0.52 10.47
C ALA A 129 -2.06 -1.99 10.80
N GLY A 130 -1.95 -2.86 9.81
CA GLY A 130 -2.17 -4.30 9.97
C GLY A 130 -1.23 -4.97 10.99
N GLY A 131 0.02 -4.54 11.01
CA GLY A 131 1.11 -5.17 11.75
C GLY A 131 1.76 -6.32 10.99
N SER A 132 3.00 -6.63 11.35
CA SER A 132 3.79 -7.69 10.73
C SER A 132 4.77 -8.30 11.74
N LEU A 133 5.15 -9.57 11.52
CA LEU A 133 6.30 -10.17 12.20
C LEU A 133 7.64 -9.67 11.61
N ASP A 134 7.62 -9.07 10.42
CA ASP A 134 8.78 -8.41 9.82
C ASP A 134 8.98 -7.02 10.44
N PRO A 135 10.08 -6.77 11.16
CA PRO A 135 10.34 -5.48 11.80
C PRO A 135 10.47 -4.33 10.81
N ASP A 136 10.94 -4.58 9.57
CA ASP A 136 11.10 -3.53 8.55
C ASP A 136 9.74 -2.99 8.09
N ALA A 137 8.73 -3.86 8.01
CA ALA A 137 7.38 -3.45 7.69
C ALA A 137 6.81 -2.52 8.76
N ASN A 138 7.05 -2.84 10.04
CA ASN A 138 6.61 -2.00 11.16
C ASN A 138 7.41 -0.69 11.24
N ALA A 139 8.70 -0.72 10.91
CA ALA A 139 9.54 0.47 10.79
C ALA A 139 9.02 1.43 9.69
N THR A 140 8.49 0.90 8.59
CA THR A 140 7.85 1.71 7.53
C THR A 140 6.60 2.42 8.06
N VAL A 141 5.80 1.77 8.91
CA VAL A 141 4.64 2.40 9.57
C VAL A 141 5.10 3.50 10.53
N ALA A 142 6.15 3.26 11.32
CA ALA A 142 6.73 4.26 12.22
C ALA A 142 7.30 5.47 11.43
N ALA A 143 7.92 5.23 10.28
CA ALA A 143 8.39 6.30 9.39
C ALA A 143 7.22 7.13 8.83
N THR A 144 6.11 6.49 8.46
CA THR A 144 4.89 7.18 8.03
C THR A 144 4.30 8.04 9.15
N ALA A 145 4.22 7.50 10.38
CA ALA A 145 3.76 8.24 11.55
C ALA A 145 4.65 9.46 11.84
N ARG A 146 5.96 9.29 11.71
CA ARG A 146 6.92 10.40 11.87
C ARG A 146 6.70 11.49 10.83
N LEU A 147 6.53 11.14 9.54
CA LEU A 147 6.25 12.13 8.49
C LEU A 147 4.93 12.87 8.76
N LEU A 148 3.89 12.16 9.22
CA LEU A 148 2.60 12.75 9.61
C LEU A 148 2.78 13.73 10.77
N TRP A 149 3.57 13.41 11.79
CA TRP A 149 3.87 14.30 12.91
C TRP A 149 4.72 15.51 12.48
N GLU A 150 5.71 15.32 11.60
CA GLU A 150 6.56 16.40 11.07
C GLU A 150 5.76 17.44 10.28
N GLY A 151 4.61 17.08 9.72
CA GLY A 151 3.63 17.98 9.11
C GLY A 151 3.03 19.00 10.09
N ARG A 152 3.16 18.74 11.42
CA ARG A 152 2.76 19.61 12.53
C ARG A 152 1.28 19.94 12.62
N ALA A 153 0.43 19.21 11.93
CA ALA A 153 -1.02 19.33 12.08
C ALA A 153 -1.54 18.63 13.36
N HIS A 154 -0.72 17.76 13.97
CA HIS A 154 -1.11 16.95 15.12
C HIS A 154 -0.07 17.07 16.25
N PRO A 155 -0.52 17.23 17.54
CA PRO A 155 0.39 17.36 18.68
C PRO A 155 1.22 16.10 18.93
N THR A 156 0.64 14.91 18.73
CA THR A 156 1.33 13.62 18.77
C THR A 156 0.79 12.68 17.70
N VAL A 157 1.64 11.79 17.21
CA VAL A 157 1.27 10.69 16.33
C VAL A 157 1.92 9.41 16.87
N ASP A 158 1.11 8.56 17.48
CA ASP A 158 1.51 7.24 17.95
C ASP A 158 1.16 6.17 16.93
N VAL A 159 1.77 4.98 17.04
CA VAL A 159 1.53 3.84 16.15
C VAL A 159 0.85 2.73 16.92
N ALA A 160 -0.12 2.05 16.29
CA ALA A 160 -0.71 0.82 16.78
C ALA A 160 -0.94 -0.20 15.66
N PHE A 161 -1.09 -1.45 16.05
CA PHE A 161 -1.25 -2.55 15.11
C PHE A 161 -2.48 -3.40 15.44
N VAL A 162 -3.13 -3.89 14.39
CA VAL A 162 -4.33 -4.74 14.52
C VAL A 162 -3.95 -6.19 14.86
N SER A 163 -2.75 -6.62 14.44
CA SER A 163 -2.28 -8.00 14.61
C SER A 163 -0.75 -8.10 14.61
N ALA A 164 -0.24 -9.28 14.84
CA ALA A 164 1.16 -9.71 14.69
C ALA A 164 2.19 -9.03 15.61
N THR A 165 1.97 -7.79 16.03
CA THR A 165 2.90 -7.04 16.89
C THR A 165 2.14 -6.02 17.74
N GLY A 166 2.81 -5.38 18.69
CA GLY A 166 2.28 -4.31 19.52
C GLY A 166 2.96 -2.96 19.26
N PRO A 167 2.40 -1.87 19.86
CA PRO A 167 1.21 -1.89 20.71
C PRO A 167 -0.07 -2.21 19.94
N THR A 168 -1.05 -2.82 20.61
CA THR A 168 -2.41 -2.98 20.06
C THR A 168 -3.12 -1.64 20.01
N VAL A 169 -4.23 -1.58 19.28
CA VAL A 169 -5.06 -0.35 19.19
C VAL A 169 -5.52 0.08 20.57
N GLU A 170 -6.02 -0.87 21.38
CA GLU A 170 -6.50 -0.61 22.73
C GLU A 170 -5.37 -0.11 23.64
N GLU A 171 -4.19 -0.72 23.60
CA GLU A 171 -3.04 -0.29 24.41
C GLU A 171 -2.58 1.13 24.05
N ALA A 172 -2.56 1.48 22.77
CA ALA A 172 -2.20 2.82 22.33
C ALA A 172 -3.24 3.87 22.79
N LEU A 173 -4.51 3.55 22.66
CA LEU A 173 -5.61 4.43 23.07
C LEU A 173 -5.74 4.58 24.58
N LEU A 174 -5.28 3.61 25.38
CA LEU A 174 -5.15 3.79 26.85
C LEU A 174 -4.09 4.83 27.21
N ARG A 175 -3.00 4.94 26.43
CA ARG A 175 -1.94 5.95 26.64
C ARG A 175 -2.33 7.33 26.10
N ALA A 176 -3.16 7.38 25.06
CA ALA A 176 -3.63 8.59 24.42
C ALA A 176 -5.16 8.62 24.37
N PRO A 177 -5.86 8.86 25.52
CA PRO A 177 -7.31 8.74 25.60
C PRO A 177 -8.09 9.70 24.70
N ASP A 178 -7.50 10.86 24.37
CA ASP A 178 -8.11 11.88 23.49
C ASP A 178 -7.73 11.73 22.03
N ALA A 179 -6.94 10.71 21.68
CA ALA A 179 -6.49 10.50 20.32
C ALA A 179 -7.63 10.02 19.41
N VAL A 180 -7.53 10.42 18.15
CA VAL A 180 -8.31 9.89 17.04
C VAL A 180 -7.54 8.78 16.35
N VAL A 181 -8.25 7.89 15.66
CA VAL A 181 -7.64 6.77 14.94
C VAL A 181 -7.52 7.13 13.45
N SER A 182 -6.32 7.05 12.91
CA SER A 182 -6.03 7.17 11.49
C SER A 182 -5.74 5.80 10.90
N LEU A 183 -6.43 5.44 9.81
CA LEU A 183 -6.34 4.12 9.20
C LEU A 183 -5.30 4.09 8.06
N LEU A 184 -4.14 3.48 8.30
CA LEU A 184 -3.13 3.23 7.25
C LEU A 184 -3.47 1.93 6.50
N PHE A 185 -4.56 1.97 5.75
CA PHE A 185 -5.04 0.91 4.87
C PHE A 185 -5.46 1.50 3.52
N LEU A 186 -5.23 0.78 2.44
CA LEU A 186 -5.57 1.26 1.10
C LEU A 186 -7.08 1.31 0.89
N GLY A 187 -7.81 0.29 1.33
CA GLY A 187 -9.25 0.17 1.18
C GLY A 187 -9.93 -0.42 2.41
N PRO A 188 -11.26 -0.58 2.38
CA PRO A 188 -12.02 -1.24 3.43
C PRO A 188 -11.66 -2.73 3.55
N GLY A 189 -12.16 -3.42 4.57
CA GLY A 189 -11.99 -4.84 4.75
C GLY A 189 -11.83 -5.27 6.20
N TYR A 190 -11.44 -6.53 6.42
CA TYR A 190 -11.39 -7.13 7.74
C TYR A 190 -10.50 -6.38 8.76
N LEU A 191 -9.26 -6.03 8.37
CA LEU A 191 -8.33 -5.36 9.29
C LEU A 191 -8.74 -3.93 9.64
N PRO A 192 -9.12 -3.04 8.69
CA PRO A 192 -9.65 -1.72 9.04
C PRO A 192 -10.93 -1.80 9.88
N ASN A 193 -11.84 -2.76 9.63
CA ASN A 193 -13.02 -2.96 10.45
C ASN A 193 -12.66 -3.38 11.88
N LYS A 194 -11.67 -4.27 12.04
CA LYS A 194 -11.16 -4.66 13.36
C LYS A 194 -10.53 -3.48 14.10
N ALA A 195 -9.77 -2.62 13.40
CA ALA A 195 -9.23 -1.39 13.98
C ALA A 195 -10.35 -0.44 14.47
N THR A 196 -11.39 -0.26 13.65
CA THR A 196 -12.55 0.56 13.99
C THR A 196 -13.30 0.01 15.21
N THR A 197 -13.48 -1.31 15.29
CA THR A 197 -14.10 -1.95 16.46
C THR A 197 -13.27 -1.73 17.74
N ALA A 198 -11.94 -1.87 17.65
CA ALA A 198 -11.03 -1.64 18.77
C ALA A 198 -10.97 -0.17 19.20
N ALA A 199 -11.26 0.77 18.29
CA ALA A 199 -11.31 2.21 18.59
C ALA A 199 -12.51 2.59 19.48
N GLY A 200 -13.59 1.79 19.52
CA GLY A 200 -14.81 2.09 20.28
C GLY A 200 -15.49 3.36 19.77
N ASP A 201 -15.81 4.28 20.67
CA ASP A 201 -16.55 5.53 20.38
C ASP A 201 -15.64 6.68 19.85
N ARG A 202 -14.38 6.40 19.56
CA ARG A 202 -13.45 7.43 19.08
C ARG A 202 -13.66 7.73 17.60
N ILE A 203 -13.26 8.94 17.20
CA ILE A 203 -13.25 9.31 15.80
C ILE A 203 -12.24 8.40 15.07
N VAL A 204 -12.67 7.82 13.96
CA VAL A 204 -11.85 6.97 13.09
C VAL A 204 -11.92 7.54 11.68
N SER A 205 -10.76 7.77 11.06
CA SER A 205 -10.72 8.20 9.67
C SER A 205 -11.12 7.09 8.71
N ALA A 206 -11.56 7.45 7.51
CA ALA A 206 -11.66 6.47 6.42
C ALA A 206 -10.27 5.91 6.03
N PRO A 207 -10.18 4.73 5.41
CA PRO A 207 -8.99 4.28 4.68
C PRO A 207 -8.60 5.27 3.57
N LEU A 208 -7.40 5.12 3.02
CA LEU A 208 -6.85 6.04 2.01
C LEU A 208 -7.74 6.16 0.76
N GLY A 209 -8.29 5.04 0.28
CA GLY A 209 -9.13 5.03 -0.92
C GLY A 209 -8.36 5.31 -2.21
N ALA A 210 -9.10 5.61 -3.28
CA ALA A 210 -8.53 5.93 -4.58
C ALA A 210 -8.21 7.44 -4.70
N ALA A 211 -7.39 7.95 -3.80
CA ALA A 211 -7.01 9.36 -3.78
C ALA A 211 -6.10 9.74 -4.96
N PRO A 212 -6.26 10.95 -5.55
CA PRO A 212 -5.44 11.42 -6.67
C PRO A 212 -3.94 11.41 -6.38
N GLU A 213 -3.52 11.69 -5.15
CA GLU A 213 -2.12 11.69 -4.72
C GLU A 213 -1.48 10.29 -4.78
N LEU A 214 -2.29 9.23 -4.59
CA LEU A 214 -1.81 7.86 -4.77
C LEU A 214 -1.70 7.51 -6.26
N VAL A 215 -2.55 8.08 -7.12
CA VAL A 215 -2.40 7.96 -8.57
C VAL A 215 -1.11 8.63 -9.03
N ASP A 216 -0.80 9.83 -8.52
CA ASP A 216 0.47 10.52 -8.79
C ASP A 216 1.67 9.68 -8.35
N LEU A 217 1.59 9.05 -7.19
CA LEU A 217 2.63 8.15 -6.69
C LEU A 217 2.79 6.90 -7.57
N ILE A 218 1.72 6.31 -8.06
CA ILE A 218 1.79 5.19 -9.03
C ILE A 218 2.52 5.63 -10.30
N VAL A 219 2.17 6.79 -10.84
CA VAL A 219 2.82 7.36 -12.05
C VAL A 219 4.31 7.62 -11.82
N GLU A 220 4.68 8.15 -10.66
CA GLU A 220 6.08 8.36 -10.25
C GLU A 220 6.83 7.02 -10.20
N ARG A 221 6.31 6.03 -9.47
CA ARG A 221 6.93 4.71 -9.31
C ARG A 221 7.05 3.95 -10.63
N TYR A 222 6.07 4.09 -11.51
CA TYR A 222 6.12 3.51 -12.86
C TYR A 222 7.29 4.09 -13.66
N ARG A 223 7.47 5.41 -13.64
CA ARG A 223 8.57 6.09 -14.37
C ARG A 223 9.93 5.74 -13.78
N GLU A 224 10.06 5.69 -12.46
CA GLU A 224 11.27 5.23 -11.77
C GLU A 224 11.65 3.81 -12.21
N ALA A 225 10.69 2.89 -12.25
CA ALA A 225 10.94 1.50 -12.65
C ALA A 225 11.46 1.38 -14.09
N LEU A 226 10.95 2.19 -15.02
CA LEU A 226 11.44 2.24 -16.41
C LEU A 226 12.80 2.90 -16.54
N GLY A 227 13.10 3.89 -15.70
CA GLY A 227 14.38 4.61 -15.72
C GLY A 227 15.56 3.83 -15.11
N ASN A 228 15.35 2.59 -14.66
CA ASN A 228 16.33 1.80 -13.88
C ASN A 228 16.84 2.49 -12.60
N ASP A 229 16.12 3.49 -12.11
CA ASP A 229 16.42 4.18 -10.84
C ASP A 229 15.79 3.46 -9.64
N VAL A 230 15.55 2.17 -9.80
CA VAL A 230 14.95 1.33 -8.78
C VAL A 230 16.00 0.96 -7.74
N ARG A 231 16.15 1.80 -6.75
CA ARG A 231 16.80 1.41 -5.51
C ARG A 231 15.82 0.51 -4.76
N MET A 232 16.02 -0.79 -4.89
CA MET A 232 15.27 -1.77 -4.10
C MET A 232 15.50 -1.46 -2.62
N ASN A 233 14.46 -1.28 -1.84
CA ASN A 233 14.54 -1.19 -0.37
C ASN A 233 14.84 -2.56 0.26
N CYS A 234 15.57 -3.40 -0.43
CA CYS A 234 15.92 -4.74 0.02
C CYS A 234 17.42 -4.92 -0.11
N ASP A 235 18.15 -4.71 0.99
CA ASP A 235 19.59 -4.99 1.07
C ASP A 235 19.92 -6.48 0.88
N ALA A 236 18.90 -7.35 0.86
CA ALA A 236 19.03 -8.79 0.63
C ALA A 236 19.01 -9.20 -0.86
N CYS A 237 18.84 -8.26 -1.78
CA CYS A 237 18.81 -8.52 -3.23
C CYS A 237 20.10 -8.08 -3.95
N LEU A 238 21.20 -7.93 -3.19
CA LEU A 238 22.55 -7.74 -3.72
C LEU A 238 23.16 -9.06 -4.14
#